data_c03c7a4fdb233cdff2d29cd96ac8f566
#
_entry.id   c03c7a4fdb233cdff2d29cd96ac8f566
#
_cell.length_a   1.000
_cell.length_b   1.000
_cell.length_c   1.000
_cell.angle_alpha   90.00
_cell.angle_beta   90.00
_cell.angle_gamma   90.00
#
_symmetry.space_group_name_H-M   'P 1'
#
loop_
_entity.id
_entity.type
_entity.pdbx_description
1 polymer ?
#
loop_
_entity_poly.entity_id
_entity_poly.type
_entity_poly.pdbx_seq_one_letter_code
_entity_poly.pdbx_strand_id
1 'polypeptide(L)'
;MRGIDDLTGTYKIDETVRSTKELRIALEKYYQLTGNYPELTKPGVNMNLHLLDYVNEKGQKISFADIYGRKTLAKTYGSNSIIASNEVYDVQNFENTSKNGGWNYNYSQRTGEIHPNLPEDIYIEKVNWIRQ
;
A
#
# COMPACT_ATOMS: atom_id res chain seq x y z
N MET A 1 -16.47 26.62 4.49
CA MET A 1 -15.91 25.79 4.53
C MET A 1 -15.35 25.15 3.48
N ARG A 2 -14.55 25.50 2.80
CA ARG A 2 -13.96 24.98 1.80
C ARG A 2 -13.18 23.82 2.09
N GLY A 3 -12.65 23.68 3.23
CA GLY A 3 -11.83 22.56 3.59
C GLY A 3 -12.53 21.24 3.43
N ILE A 4 -13.84 21.21 3.52
CA ILE A 4 -14.59 19.98 3.39
C ILE A 4 -14.48 19.43 1.97
N ASP A 5 -14.58 20.30 0.98
CA ASP A 5 -14.46 19.85 -0.39
C ASP A 5 -13.08 19.29 -0.67
N ASP A 6 -12.05 19.91 -0.12
CA ASP A 6 -10.69 19.39 -0.30
C ASP A 6 -10.55 18.03 0.34
N LEU A 7 -11.14 17.84 1.53
CA LEU A 7 -11.05 16.57 2.22
C LEU A 7 -11.77 15.46 1.50
N THR A 8 -12.84 15.78 0.77
CA THR A 8 -13.63 14.76 0.12
C THR A 8 -13.23 14.53 -1.34
N GLY A 9 -12.33 15.34 -1.88
CA GLY A 9 -11.94 15.23 -3.28
C GLY A 9 -10.43 15.26 -3.44
N THR A 10 -9.90 16.44 -3.70
CA THR A 10 -8.48 16.61 -3.99
C THR A 10 -7.59 16.08 -2.87
N TYR A 11 -8.01 16.29 -1.63
CA TYR A 11 -7.22 15.82 -0.49
C TYR A 11 -7.04 14.29 -0.54
N LYS A 12 -8.12 13.55 -0.85
CA LYS A 12 -8.05 12.09 -0.88
C LYS A 12 -7.12 11.60 -1.99
N ILE A 13 -7.13 12.27 -3.14
CA ILE A 13 -6.22 11.93 -4.24
C ILE A 13 -4.78 12.16 -3.78
N ASP A 14 -4.50 13.34 -3.24
CA ASP A 14 -3.14 13.69 -2.83
C ASP A 14 -2.62 12.76 -1.75
N GLU A 15 -3.45 12.43 -0.77
CA GLU A 15 -3.04 11.54 0.32
C GLU A 15 -2.84 10.11 -0.17
N THR A 16 -3.65 9.65 -1.11
CA THR A 16 -3.47 8.32 -1.68
C THR A 16 -2.17 8.22 -2.47
N VAL A 17 -1.87 9.26 -3.26
CA VAL A 17 -0.61 9.32 -4.00
C VAL A 17 0.57 9.36 -3.02
N ARG A 18 0.47 10.15 -1.97
CA ARG A 18 1.54 10.24 -0.97
C ARG A 18 1.76 8.91 -0.26
N SER A 19 0.68 8.25 0.16
CA SER A 19 0.78 6.95 0.83
C SER A 19 1.43 5.92 -0.08
N THR A 20 1.09 5.95 -1.38
CA THR A 20 1.68 5.05 -2.36
C THR A 20 3.18 5.27 -2.46
N LYS A 21 3.61 6.53 -2.51
CA LYS A 21 5.03 6.85 -2.60
C LYS A 21 5.78 6.42 -1.35
N GLU A 22 5.20 6.63 -0.17
CA GLU A 22 5.81 6.22 1.09
C GLU A 22 6.00 4.72 1.15
N LEU A 23 4.99 3.97 0.68
CA LEU A 23 5.08 2.52 0.62
C LEU A 23 6.20 2.09 -0.33
N ARG A 24 6.28 2.70 -1.49
CA ARG A 24 7.32 2.35 -2.47
C ARG A 24 8.72 2.61 -1.94
N ILE A 25 8.91 3.72 -1.22
CA ILE A 25 10.19 4.02 -0.62
C ILE A 25 10.56 2.95 0.40
N ALA A 26 9.61 2.55 1.24
CA ALA A 26 9.86 1.54 2.26
C ALA A 26 10.15 0.18 1.64
N LEU A 27 9.42 -0.19 0.58
CA LEU A 27 9.64 -1.45 -0.13
C LEU A 27 11.04 -1.49 -0.73
N GLU A 28 11.46 -0.38 -1.32
CA GLU A 28 12.80 -0.32 -1.93
C GLU A 28 13.89 -0.42 -0.87
N LYS A 29 13.74 0.26 0.26
CA LYS A 29 14.71 0.17 1.35
C LYS A 29 14.81 -1.24 1.89
N TYR A 30 13.67 -1.90 2.05
CA TYR A 30 13.64 -3.28 2.52
C TYR A 30 14.36 -4.20 1.54
N TYR A 31 14.09 -4.01 0.25
CA TYR A 31 14.72 -4.82 -0.79
C TYR A 31 16.24 -4.62 -0.82
N GLN A 32 16.69 -3.38 -0.69
CA GLN A 32 18.13 -3.11 -0.67
C GLN A 32 18.80 -3.73 0.54
N LEU A 33 18.09 -3.83 1.65
CA LEU A 33 18.64 -4.39 2.87
C LEU A 33 18.64 -5.92 2.85
N THR A 34 17.63 -6.54 2.29
CA THR A 34 17.42 -7.99 2.41
C THR A 34 17.55 -8.75 1.10
N GLY A 35 17.45 -8.08 -0.05
CA GLY A 35 17.39 -8.75 -1.35
C GLY A 35 16.02 -9.32 -1.66
N ASN A 36 15.01 -9.05 -0.83
CA ASN A 36 13.65 -9.55 -1.01
C ASN A 36 12.64 -8.47 -0.72
N TYR A 37 11.42 -8.64 -1.22
CA TYR A 37 10.30 -7.78 -0.83
C TYR A 37 9.55 -8.41 0.34
N PRO A 38 8.93 -7.59 1.20
CA PRO A 38 8.21 -8.15 2.36
C PRO A 38 6.90 -8.80 1.92
N GLU A 39 6.48 -9.85 2.63
CA GLU A 39 5.24 -10.55 2.32
C GLU A 39 4.05 -9.82 2.94
N LEU A 40 3.66 -8.71 2.34
CA LEU A 40 2.54 -7.91 2.84
C LEU A 40 1.20 -8.61 2.71
N THR A 41 1.14 -9.67 1.88
CA THR A 41 -0.09 -10.44 1.66
C THR A 41 -0.34 -11.49 2.74
N LYS A 42 0.60 -11.69 3.64
CA LYS A 42 0.45 -12.66 4.72
C LYS A 42 -0.69 -12.21 5.65
N PRO A 43 -1.56 -13.13 6.08
CA PRO A 43 -2.71 -12.75 6.91
C PRO A 43 -2.30 -12.02 8.18
N GLY A 44 -2.98 -10.92 8.47
CA GLY A 44 -2.75 -10.12 9.67
C GLY A 44 -1.62 -9.11 9.58
N VAL A 45 -0.78 -9.21 8.56
CA VAL A 45 0.40 -8.33 8.44
C VAL A 45 -0.01 -6.88 8.22
N ASN A 46 -1.07 -6.64 7.46
CA ASN A 46 -1.53 -5.28 7.22
C ASN A 46 -1.93 -4.55 8.51
N MET A 47 -2.32 -5.28 9.54
CA MET A 47 -2.69 -4.70 10.84
C MET A 47 -1.54 -4.70 11.83
N ASN A 48 -0.53 -5.49 11.59
CA ASN A 48 0.65 -5.54 12.47
C ASN A 48 1.88 -5.93 11.66
N LEU A 49 2.56 -4.92 11.14
CA LEU A 49 3.73 -5.15 10.28
C LEU A 49 4.91 -5.76 11.02
N HIS A 50 4.89 -5.73 12.36
CA HIS A 50 5.93 -6.41 13.14
C HIS A 50 5.86 -7.93 13.03
N LEU A 51 4.75 -8.47 12.49
CA LEU A 51 4.69 -9.90 12.21
C LEU A 51 5.71 -10.32 11.15
N LEU A 52 6.28 -9.38 10.41
CA LEU A 52 7.32 -9.65 9.42
C LEU A 52 8.73 -9.51 9.99
N ASP A 53 8.87 -9.10 11.25
CA ASP A 53 10.17 -8.93 11.86
C ASP A 53 10.89 -10.27 11.93
N TYR A 54 12.20 -10.26 11.69
CA TYR A 54 13.02 -11.45 11.86
C TYR A 54 14.46 -11.06 12.15
N VAL A 55 15.25 -12.03 12.57
CA VAL A 55 16.67 -11.83 12.83
C VAL A 55 17.43 -12.58 11.73
N ASN A 56 18.33 -11.88 11.04
CA ASN A 56 19.07 -12.47 9.93
C ASN A 56 20.26 -13.31 10.44
N GLU A 57 21.02 -13.88 9.52
CA GLU A 57 22.14 -14.74 9.86
C GLU A 57 23.21 -14.04 10.67
N LYS A 58 23.31 -12.73 10.55
CA LYS A 58 24.29 -11.93 11.27
C LYS A 58 23.79 -11.46 12.63
N GLY A 59 22.61 -11.89 13.05
CA GLY A 59 22.04 -11.48 14.32
C GLY A 59 21.38 -10.10 14.28
N GLN A 60 21.17 -9.53 13.09
CA GLN A 60 20.57 -8.22 12.96
C GLN A 60 19.05 -8.34 12.86
N LYS A 61 18.34 -7.49 13.57
CA LYS A 61 16.89 -7.45 13.48
C LYS A 61 16.47 -6.72 12.19
N ILE A 62 15.65 -7.36 11.41
CA ILE A 62 15.08 -6.80 10.18
C ILE A 62 13.60 -6.55 10.43
N SER A 63 13.15 -5.32 10.26
CA SER A 63 11.76 -4.97 10.54
C SER A 63 11.23 -4.03 9.47
N PHE A 64 10.28 -4.51 8.67
CA PHE A 64 9.62 -3.65 7.70
C PHE A 64 8.83 -2.55 8.41
N ALA A 65 8.22 -2.86 9.57
CA ALA A 65 7.50 -1.86 10.35
C ALA A 65 8.41 -0.68 10.70
N ASP A 66 9.64 -0.95 11.11
CA ASP A 66 10.58 0.10 11.46
C ASP A 66 11.03 0.88 10.24
N ILE A 67 11.27 0.19 9.12
CA ILE A 67 11.68 0.84 7.86
C ILE A 67 10.57 1.76 7.35
N TYR A 68 9.35 1.29 7.39
CA TYR A 68 8.17 2.05 6.96
C TYR A 68 7.80 3.13 7.98
N GLY A 69 8.13 2.90 9.26
CA GLY A 69 7.85 3.85 10.32
C GLY A 69 6.45 3.75 10.90
N ARG A 70 5.74 2.65 10.66
CA ARG A 70 4.37 2.45 11.12
C ARG A 70 4.13 0.98 11.43
N LYS A 71 3.31 0.74 12.46
CA LYS A 71 2.92 -0.63 12.81
C LYS A 71 1.86 -1.18 11.85
N THR A 72 1.00 -0.31 11.34
CA THR A 72 -0.14 -0.67 10.51
C THR A 72 0.02 -0.09 9.12
N LEU A 73 -0.30 -0.88 8.11
CA LEU A 73 -0.23 -0.42 6.73
C LEU A 73 -1.26 0.68 6.51
N ALA A 74 -0.90 1.71 5.74
CA ALA A 74 -1.81 2.80 5.44
C ALA A 74 -3.04 2.26 4.70
N LYS A 75 -4.20 2.84 4.98
CA LYS A 75 -5.44 2.50 4.29
C LYS A 75 -5.62 3.42 3.10
N THR A 76 -6.19 2.89 2.02
CA THR A 76 -6.73 3.74 0.96
C THR A 76 -8.00 4.40 1.47
N TYR A 77 -8.27 5.62 1.02
CA TYR A 77 -9.48 6.31 1.46
C TYR A 77 -10.72 5.72 0.81
N GLY A 78 -11.80 5.65 1.57
CA GLY A 78 -13.08 5.21 1.06
C GLY A 78 -13.84 6.32 0.35
N SER A 79 -14.87 5.93 -0.41
CA SER A 79 -15.79 6.86 -1.03
C SER A 79 -16.98 6.05 -1.55
N ASN A 80 -18.18 6.61 -1.43
CA ASN A 80 -19.41 5.94 -1.86
C ASN A 80 -19.53 4.55 -1.24
N SER A 81 -19.55 3.50 -2.03
CA SER A 81 -19.69 2.14 -1.54
C SER A 81 -18.37 1.47 -1.23
N ILE A 82 -17.26 2.18 -1.41
CA ILE A 82 -15.93 1.61 -1.17
C ILE A 82 -15.44 2.04 0.20
N ILE A 83 -15.11 1.06 1.04
CA ILE A 83 -14.68 1.31 2.41
C ILE A 83 -13.18 1.51 2.45
N ALA A 84 -12.70 2.40 3.32
CA ALA A 84 -11.26 2.55 3.54
C ALA A 84 -10.67 1.20 3.93
N SER A 85 -9.56 0.83 3.32
CA SER A 85 -9.01 -0.52 3.48
C SER A 85 -7.49 -0.53 3.33
N ASN A 86 -6.84 -1.41 4.11
CA ASN A 86 -5.43 -1.71 3.91
C ASN A 86 -5.21 -3.18 3.60
N GLU A 87 -6.23 -3.86 3.11
CA GLU A 87 -6.06 -5.22 2.61
C GLU A 87 -5.05 -5.21 1.48
N VAL A 88 -4.28 -6.28 1.37
CA VAL A 88 -3.27 -6.40 0.32
C VAL A 88 -3.57 -7.65 -0.49
N TYR A 89 -3.71 -7.46 -1.79
CA TYR A 89 -4.01 -8.54 -2.73
C TYR A 89 -2.78 -8.83 -3.57
N ASP A 90 -2.42 -10.10 -3.71
CA ASP A 90 -1.30 -10.51 -4.55
C ASP A 90 -1.79 -10.51 -5.99
N VAL A 91 -1.25 -9.61 -6.80
CA VAL A 91 -1.76 -9.35 -8.14
C VAL A 91 -0.64 -9.44 -9.16
N GLN A 92 -0.86 -10.19 -10.24
CA GLN A 92 0.09 -10.28 -11.33
C GLN A 92 -0.30 -9.36 -12.49
N ASN A 93 -1.60 -9.11 -12.66
CA ASN A 93 -2.11 -8.23 -13.71
C ASN A 93 -2.92 -7.11 -13.07
N PHE A 94 -2.36 -5.92 -13.03
CA PHE A 94 -2.98 -4.78 -12.34
C PHE A 94 -4.21 -4.23 -13.07
N GLU A 95 -4.47 -4.67 -14.29
CA GLU A 95 -5.67 -4.26 -15.00
C GLU A 95 -6.87 -5.12 -14.64
N ASN A 96 -6.65 -6.27 -14.01
CA ASN A 96 -7.71 -7.20 -13.70
C ASN A 96 -7.82 -7.38 -12.19
N THR A 97 -8.36 -6.38 -11.51
CA THR A 97 -8.44 -6.35 -10.04
C THR A 97 -9.84 -6.01 -9.59
N SER A 98 -10.10 -6.20 -8.29
CA SER A 98 -11.44 -5.97 -7.74
C SER A 98 -11.83 -4.50 -7.64
N LYS A 99 -10.85 -3.63 -7.46
CA LYS A 99 -11.04 -2.19 -7.29
C LYS A 99 -11.94 -1.83 -6.09
N ASN A 100 -11.88 -2.66 -5.05
CA ASN A 100 -12.71 -2.49 -3.86
C ASN A 100 -11.98 -1.86 -2.67
N GLY A 101 -10.84 -1.23 -2.90
CA GLY A 101 -10.04 -0.62 -1.85
C GLY A 101 -8.84 -1.47 -1.51
N GLY A 102 -7.95 -0.92 -0.69
CA GLY A 102 -6.72 -1.60 -0.32
C GLY A 102 -5.65 -1.47 -1.38
N TRP A 103 -4.74 -2.42 -1.41
CA TRP A 103 -3.54 -2.36 -2.24
C TRP A 103 -3.40 -3.60 -3.09
N ASN A 104 -3.02 -3.42 -4.35
CA ASN A 104 -2.62 -4.49 -5.24
C ASN A 104 -1.10 -4.54 -5.22
N TYR A 105 -0.53 -5.72 -4.96
CA TYR A 105 0.89 -5.87 -4.72
C TYR A 105 1.37 -7.14 -5.40
N ASN A 106 2.42 -7.04 -6.20
CA ASN A 106 2.96 -8.21 -6.87
C ASN A 106 4.08 -8.81 -6.03
N TYR A 107 3.69 -9.70 -5.13
CA TYR A 107 4.65 -10.43 -4.30
C TYR A 107 5.07 -11.74 -4.96
N SER A 108 4.12 -12.46 -5.55
CA SER A 108 4.37 -13.81 -6.08
C SER A 108 5.45 -13.84 -7.15
N GLN A 109 5.52 -12.81 -7.98
CA GLN A 109 6.55 -12.71 -9.01
C GLN A 109 7.75 -11.90 -8.54
N ARG A 110 7.75 -11.47 -7.28
CA ARG A 110 8.86 -10.77 -6.63
C ARG A 110 9.24 -9.45 -7.32
N THR A 111 8.27 -8.76 -7.90
CA THR A 111 8.52 -7.45 -8.50
C THR A 111 8.39 -6.33 -7.50
N GLY A 112 7.57 -6.53 -6.44
CA GLY A 112 7.33 -5.51 -5.46
C GLY A 112 6.48 -4.35 -5.95
N GLU A 113 5.92 -4.45 -7.15
CA GLU A 113 5.07 -3.39 -7.70
C GLU A 113 3.81 -3.27 -6.86
N ILE A 114 3.41 -2.05 -6.52
CA ILE A 114 2.24 -1.80 -5.70
C ILE A 114 1.47 -0.60 -6.22
N HIS A 115 0.15 -0.73 -6.23
CA HIS A 115 -0.76 0.34 -6.64
C HIS A 115 -2.02 0.30 -5.78
N PRO A 116 -2.70 1.44 -5.58
CA PRO A 116 -3.99 1.43 -4.90
C PRO A 116 -5.00 0.59 -5.70
N ASN A 117 -5.81 -0.18 -4.99
CA ASN A 117 -6.84 -1.03 -5.61
C ASN A 117 -8.13 -0.23 -5.71
N LEU A 118 -8.16 0.77 -6.59
CA LEU A 118 -9.26 1.73 -6.67
C LEU A 118 -9.73 1.91 -8.10
N PRO A 119 -11.04 2.18 -8.30
CA PRO A 119 -11.53 2.56 -9.62
C PRO A 119 -11.07 3.97 -9.95
N GLU A 120 -11.00 4.29 -11.25
CA GLU A 120 -10.46 5.56 -11.70
C GLU A 120 -11.28 6.75 -11.21
N ASP A 121 -12.57 6.59 -11.06
CA ASP A 121 -13.48 7.68 -10.74
C ASP A 121 -13.94 7.69 -9.28
N ILE A 122 -13.19 7.03 -8.38
CA ILE A 122 -13.59 6.95 -6.98
C ILE A 122 -13.68 8.31 -6.31
N TYR A 123 -12.80 9.23 -6.67
CA TYR A 123 -12.76 10.56 -6.06
C TYR A 123 -13.26 11.60 -7.04
N ILE A 124 -12.95 12.87 -6.80
CA ILE A 124 -13.50 13.94 -7.61
C ILE A 124 -12.96 13.98 -9.03
N GLU A 125 -11.75 13.49 -9.25
CA GLU A 125 -11.12 13.47 -10.55
C GLU A 125 -10.77 12.07 -10.96
N LYS A 126 -10.70 11.84 -12.26
CA LYS A 126 -10.30 10.57 -12.78
C LYS A 126 -8.81 10.38 -12.60
N VAL A 127 -8.40 9.28 -12.02
CA VAL A 127 -6.99 8.96 -11.78
C VAL A 127 -6.74 7.52 -12.22
N ASN A 128 -5.72 7.33 -13.03
CA ASN A 128 -5.32 5.98 -13.41
C ASN A 128 -4.40 5.42 -12.34
N TRP A 129 -4.98 4.71 -11.37
CA TRP A 129 -4.24 4.26 -10.18
C TRP A 129 -3.16 3.24 -10.49
N ILE A 130 -3.28 2.49 -11.58
CA ILE A 130 -2.23 1.52 -11.93
C ILE A 130 -1.00 2.19 -12.54
N ARG A 131 -1.07 3.51 -12.76
CA ARG A 131 0.09 4.26 -13.23
C ARG A 131 0.62 5.23 -12.18
N GLN A 132 -0.02 5.29 -11.05
CA GLN A 132 0.45 6.13 -9.94
C GLN A 132 1.43 5.31 -9.07
#